data_71668a26b9a237dd1f8b8238168c8935
#
_entry.id   71668a26b9a237dd1f8b8238168c8935
#
_cell.length_a   1.000
_cell.length_b   1.000
_cell.length_c   1.000
_cell.angle_alpha   90.00
_cell.angle_beta   90.00
_cell.angle_gamma   90.00
#
_symmetry.space_group_name_H-M   'P 1'
#
loop_
_entity.id
_entity.type
_entity.pdbx_description
1 polymer ?
#
loop_
_entity_poly.entity_id
_entity_poly.type
_entity_poly.pdbx_seq_one_letter_code
_entity_poly.pdbx_strand_id
1 'polypeptide(L)'
;MKVYIGADIEGITGITHWDETEKSKPDYQKFSKQMTDEVKAACEGAINAGADEIWIKDAHDSGRNIIAVDLPQIVRLVRGWSEHP
;
A
#
# COMPACT_ATOMS: atom_id res chain seq x y z
N MET A 1 18.51 -6.40 6.44
CA MET A 1 17.29 -7.22 6.33
C MET A 1 16.41 -6.63 5.24
N LYS A 2 15.94 -7.48 4.36
CA LYS A 2 15.05 -7.11 3.25
C LYS A 2 13.62 -7.51 3.59
N VAL A 3 12.68 -6.60 3.40
CA VAL A 3 11.26 -6.84 3.68
C VAL A 3 10.44 -6.64 2.41
N TYR A 4 9.52 -7.57 2.16
CA TYR A 4 8.54 -7.49 1.08
C TYR A 4 7.13 -7.40 1.67
N ILE A 5 6.34 -6.46 1.17
CA ILE A 5 4.95 -6.28 1.60
C ILE A 5 4.04 -6.28 0.37
N GLY A 6 3.08 -7.19 0.34
CA GLY A 6 1.96 -7.12 -0.59
C GLY A 6 0.80 -6.45 0.11
N ALA A 7 0.28 -5.37 -0.46
CA ALA A 7 -0.78 -4.57 0.16
C ALA A 7 -2.04 -4.61 -0.70
N ASP A 8 -3.18 -4.92 -0.08
CA ASP A 8 -4.49 -4.96 -0.74
C ASP A 8 -5.50 -4.19 0.10
N ILE A 9 -6.26 -3.30 -0.55
CA ILE A 9 -7.14 -2.37 0.14
C ILE A 9 -8.27 -3.06 0.92
N GLU A 10 -8.74 -4.22 0.50
CA GLU A 10 -9.80 -4.95 1.21
C GLU A 10 -9.38 -5.42 2.60
N GLY A 11 -8.08 -5.58 2.84
CA GLY A 11 -7.56 -5.96 4.14
C GLY A 11 -7.33 -4.81 5.12
N ILE A 12 -7.64 -3.59 4.72
CA ILE A 12 -7.36 -2.40 5.51
C ILE A 12 -8.41 -2.21 6.61
N THR A 13 -7.96 -1.74 7.77
CA THR A 13 -8.82 -1.51 8.92
C THR A 13 -10.00 -0.59 8.58
N GLY A 14 -11.20 -1.02 8.95
CA GLY A 14 -12.42 -0.24 8.79
C GLY A 14 -13.16 -0.46 7.49
N ILE A 15 -12.61 -1.22 6.54
CA ILE A 15 -13.30 -1.52 5.29
C ILE A 15 -14.35 -2.60 5.53
N THR A 16 -15.59 -2.30 5.17
CA THR A 16 -16.74 -3.18 5.35
C THR A 16 -17.58 -3.37 4.10
N HIS A 17 -17.27 -2.65 3.01
CA HIS A 17 -18.07 -2.67 1.80
C HIS A 17 -17.18 -2.56 0.55
N TRP A 18 -17.58 -3.24 -0.55
CA TRP A 18 -16.86 -3.21 -1.82
C TRP A 18 -16.70 -1.81 -2.40
N ASP A 19 -17.68 -0.93 -2.20
CA ASP A 19 -17.62 0.45 -2.71
C ASP A 19 -16.41 1.21 -2.17
N GLU A 20 -15.91 0.84 -1.01
CA GLU A 20 -14.74 1.46 -0.39
C GLU A 20 -13.43 1.07 -1.05
N THR A 21 -13.44 0.03 -1.88
CA THR A 21 -12.25 -0.50 -2.56
C THR A 21 -12.20 -0.14 -4.04
N GLU A 22 -13.24 0.48 -4.59
CA GLU A 22 -13.34 0.80 -6.02
C GLU A 22 -13.16 2.30 -6.26
N LYS A 23 -12.20 2.66 -7.15
CA LYS A 23 -11.85 4.05 -7.44
C LYS A 23 -13.02 4.92 -7.91
N SER A 24 -14.01 4.31 -8.54
CA SER A 24 -15.19 5.02 -9.04
C SER A 24 -16.19 5.39 -7.93
N LYS A 25 -15.98 4.94 -6.70
CA LYS A 25 -16.92 5.12 -5.59
C LYS A 25 -16.47 6.25 -4.65
N PRO A 26 -17.43 6.99 -4.04
CA PRO A 26 -17.10 8.18 -3.22
C PRO A 26 -16.21 7.89 -2.03
N ASP A 27 -16.34 6.71 -1.41
CA ASP A 27 -15.61 6.39 -0.18
C ASP A 27 -14.17 5.91 -0.44
N TYR A 28 -13.82 5.65 -1.69
CA TYR A 28 -12.52 5.05 -2.02
C TYR A 28 -11.33 5.89 -1.54
N GLN A 29 -11.34 7.21 -1.76
CA GLN A 29 -10.18 8.06 -1.43
C GLN A 29 -9.85 8.04 0.05
N LYS A 30 -10.86 8.01 0.89
CA LYS A 30 -10.68 7.89 2.34
C LYS A 30 -9.92 6.62 2.70
N PHE A 31 -10.28 5.49 2.09
CA PHE A 31 -9.65 4.21 2.39
C PHE A 31 -8.32 4.02 1.67
N SER A 32 -8.10 4.68 0.52
CA SER A 32 -6.77 4.76 -0.09
C SER A 32 -5.78 5.46 0.84
N LYS A 33 -6.20 6.55 1.49
CA LYS A 33 -5.39 7.24 2.50
C LYS A 33 -5.14 6.35 3.72
N GLN A 34 -6.17 5.66 4.20
CA GLN A 34 -6.05 4.73 5.31
C GLN A 34 -5.07 3.59 4.98
N MET A 35 -5.17 3.01 3.78
CA MET A 35 -4.23 2.00 3.29
C MET A 35 -2.79 2.51 3.30
N THR A 36 -2.59 3.72 2.78
CA THR A 36 -1.26 4.35 2.74
C THR A 36 -0.70 4.53 4.15
N ASP A 37 -1.53 4.99 5.09
CA ASP A 37 -1.11 5.20 6.48
C ASP A 37 -0.72 3.89 7.17
N GLU A 38 -1.47 2.81 6.93
CA GLU A 38 -1.16 1.49 7.52
C GLU A 38 0.13 0.91 6.92
N VAL A 39 0.32 1.04 5.61
CA VAL A 39 1.55 0.58 4.95
C VAL A 39 2.75 1.40 5.44
N LYS A 40 2.59 2.71 5.60
CA LYS A 40 3.63 3.58 6.15
C LYS A 40 4.04 3.15 7.55
N ALA A 41 3.05 2.84 8.40
CA ALA A 41 3.33 2.36 9.76
C ALA A 41 4.09 1.03 9.74
N ALA A 42 3.74 0.12 8.85
CA ALA A 42 4.46 -1.15 8.70
C ALA A 42 5.90 -0.92 8.26
N CYS A 43 6.13 0.02 7.33
CA CYS A 43 7.49 0.38 6.88
C CYS A 43 8.31 0.96 8.02
N GLU A 44 7.74 1.86 8.80
CA GLU A 44 8.43 2.49 9.94
C GLU A 44 8.80 1.43 10.98
N GLY A 45 7.91 0.47 11.25
CA GLY A 45 8.21 -0.65 12.13
C GLY A 45 9.35 -1.50 11.61
N ALA A 46 9.38 -1.79 10.32
CA ALA A 46 10.46 -2.55 9.69
C ALA A 46 11.78 -1.82 9.77
N ILE A 47 11.80 -0.51 9.53
CA ILE A 47 13.01 0.33 9.64
C ILE A 47 13.53 0.29 11.07
N ASN A 48 12.66 0.46 12.05
CA ASN A 48 13.03 0.44 13.46
C ASN A 48 13.59 -0.92 13.89
N ALA A 49 13.17 -2.00 13.23
CA ALA A 49 13.68 -3.34 13.48
C ALA A 49 14.96 -3.67 12.71
N GLY A 50 15.49 -2.72 11.92
CA GLY A 50 16.78 -2.88 11.22
C GLY A 50 16.67 -3.21 9.73
N ALA A 51 15.48 -3.09 9.12
CA ALA A 51 15.35 -3.29 7.68
C ALA A 51 16.07 -2.17 6.92
N ASP A 52 16.88 -2.55 5.94
CA ASP A 52 17.62 -1.62 5.08
C ASP A 52 17.11 -1.62 3.64
N GLU A 53 16.18 -2.50 3.32
CA GLU A 53 15.55 -2.58 2.01
C GLU A 53 14.09 -3.01 2.18
N ILE A 54 13.17 -2.22 1.65
CA ILE A 54 11.73 -2.49 1.73
C ILE A 54 11.12 -2.34 0.35
N TRP A 55 10.43 -3.38 -0.11
CA TRP A 55 9.67 -3.39 -1.35
C TRP A 55 8.20 -3.56 -1.03
N ILE A 56 7.35 -2.74 -1.65
CA ILE A 56 5.91 -2.83 -1.49
C ILE A 56 5.28 -3.05 -2.85
N LYS A 57 4.41 -4.05 -2.97
CA LYS A 57 3.54 -4.22 -4.14
C LYS A 57 2.15 -3.73 -3.76
N ASP A 58 1.66 -2.73 -4.50
CA ASP A 58 0.26 -2.30 -4.45
C ASP A 58 -0.54 -3.33 -5.26
N ALA A 59 -1.24 -4.21 -4.56
CA ALA A 59 -1.76 -5.46 -5.14
C ALA A 59 -3.26 -5.44 -5.44
N HIS A 60 -3.97 -4.34 -5.17
CA HIS A 60 -5.40 -4.28 -5.42
C HIS A 60 -5.70 -3.69 -6.80
N ASP A 61 -6.55 -4.38 -7.58
CA ASP A 61 -7.11 -3.93 -8.86
C ASP A 61 -6.05 -3.30 -9.78
N SER A 62 -6.07 -1.98 -9.98
CA SER A 62 -5.10 -1.29 -10.84
C SER A 62 -3.66 -1.34 -10.35
N GLY A 63 -3.43 -1.71 -9.09
CA GLY A 63 -2.13 -1.64 -8.44
C GLY A 63 -1.67 -0.22 -8.16
N ARG A 64 -2.59 0.74 -8.03
CA ARG A 64 -2.30 2.18 -7.88
C ARG A 64 -3.13 2.80 -6.76
N ASN A 65 -3.14 2.16 -5.59
CA ASN A 65 -3.98 2.57 -4.47
C ASN A 65 -3.22 3.34 -3.39
N ILE A 66 -1.91 3.15 -3.31
CA ILE A 66 -1.05 3.76 -2.29
C ILE A 66 -0.57 5.12 -2.77
N ILE A 67 -0.57 6.09 -1.85
CA ILE A 67 -0.06 7.45 -2.12
C ILE A 67 1.45 7.45 -1.89
N ALA A 68 2.22 7.33 -2.99
CA ALA A 68 3.66 7.07 -2.95
C ALA A 68 4.45 8.15 -2.18
N VAL A 69 4.06 9.43 -2.31
CA VAL A 69 4.79 10.54 -1.68
C VAL A 69 4.70 10.52 -0.16
N ASP A 70 3.74 9.79 0.40
CA ASP A 70 3.55 9.68 1.85
C ASP A 70 4.40 8.57 2.48
N LEU A 71 5.11 7.77 1.67
CA LEU A 71 5.93 6.66 2.16
C LEU A 71 7.36 7.12 2.47
N PRO A 72 8.08 6.40 3.38
CA PRO A 72 9.50 6.69 3.62
C PRO A 72 10.34 6.58 2.35
N GLN A 73 11.40 7.39 2.24
CA GLN A 73 12.22 7.47 1.03
C GLN A 73 12.92 6.17 0.65
N ILE A 74 13.25 5.32 1.62
CA ILE A 74 13.94 4.06 1.35
C ILE A 74 13.04 2.99 0.73
N VAL A 75 11.72 3.21 0.76
CA VAL A 75 10.75 2.25 0.25
C VAL A 75 10.75 2.25 -1.27
N ARG A 76 10.73 1.05 -1.86
CA ARG A 76 10.55 0.85 -3.29
C ARG A 76 9.13 0.37 -3.54
N LEU A 77 8.32 1.23 -4.14
CA LEU A 77 6.91 0.93 -4.41
C LEU A 77 6.74 0.43 -5.84
N VAL A 78 6.19 -0.77 -5.98
CA VAL A 78 5.80 -1.32 -7.28
C VAL A 78 4.33 -1.06 -7.49
N ARG A 79 4.02 -0.14 -8.40
CA ARG A 79 2.65 0.28 -8.72
C ARG A 79 2.25 -0.27 -10.09
N GLY A 80 0.95 -0.51 -10.23
CA GLY A 80 0.41 -1.05 -11.46
C GLY A 80 0.86 -2.50 -11.70
N TRP A 81 0.45 -3.08 -12.79
CA TRP A 81 0.81 -4.44 -13.15
C TRP A 81 1.76 -4.43 -14.33
N SER A 82 2.86 -5.17 -14.22
CA SER A 82 3.79 -5.34 -15.32
C SER A 82 3.32 -6.48 -16.22
N GLU A 83 3.33 -6.25 -17.53
CA GLU A 83 3.07 -7.30 -18.52
C GLU A 83 4.32 -8.12 -18.85
N HIS A 84 5.45 -7.65 -18.37
CA HIS A 84 6.73 -8.32 -18.58
C HIS A 84 7.10 -9.17 -17.38
N PRO A 85 7.54 -10.39 -17.62
CA PRO A 85 8.02 -11.24 -16.54
C PRO A 85 9.27 -10.69 -15.90
#